data_95c014d9f770edcb893ec21009a01455
#
_entry.id   95c014d9f770edcb893ec21009a01455
#
_cell.length_a   1.000
_cell.length_b   1.000
_cell.length_c   1.000
_cell.angle_alpha   90.00
_cell.angle_beta   90.00
_cell.angle_gamma   90.00
#
_symmetry.space_group_name_H-M   'P 1'
#
loop_
_entity.id
_entity.type
_entity.pdbx_description
1 polymer ?
#
loop_
_entity_poly.entity_id
_entity_poly.type
_entity_poly.pdbx_seq_one_letter_code
_entity_poly.pdbx_strand_id
1 'polypeptide(L)'
;MIRIKISHSKDKQFLLFAIFFLIIKLILMKDVTIYAITTAFADDQLMVHIAEKLLRLNWLGGYNHYTLAKGCFFPFFLAVGKFFHIDFISCVQIFYALSCYLFLRAIRPVICFQWTIYPFYLLMLFNPIMASSEVIQRVYRNSITPAQVLLVFGGQLG
;
A
#
# COMPACT_ATOMS: atom_id res chain seq x y z
N MET A 1 26.82 -5.91 16.91
CA MET A 1 25.47 -6.17 16.38
C MET A 1 24.61 -6.69 17.54
N ILE A 2 23.85 -5.80 18.21
CA ILE A 2 23.05 -6.15 19.42
C ILE A 2 21.74 -6.74 18.91
N ARG A 3 21.63 -8.06 18.90
CA ARG A 3 20.36 -8.77 18.65
C ARG A 3 19.47 -8.62 19.89
N ILE A 4 18.65 -7.57 19.93
CA ILE A 4 17.63 -7.43 20.97
C ILE A 4 16.59 -8.53 20.71
N LYS A 5 16.54 -9.52 21.63
CA LYS A 5 15.54 -10.60 21.64
C LYS A 5 14.16 -9.98 21.90
N ILE A 6 13.48 -9.55 20.84
CA ILE A 6 12.15 -8.95 20.93
C ILE A 6 11.18 -10.03 21.42
N SER A 7 10.47 -9.75 22.51
CA SER A 7 9.49 -10.68 23.09
C SER A 7 8.37 -10.93 22.07
N HIS A 8 8.21 -12.17 21.66
CA HIS A 8 7.19 -12.63 20.69
C HIS A 8 5.76 -12.21 21.08
N SER A 9 5.49 -12.00 22.36
CA SER A 9 4.21 -11.51 22.88
C SER A 9 3.94 -10.06 22.47
N LYS A 10 4.93 -9.17 22.49
CA LYS A 10 4.77 -7.76 22.13
C LYS A 10 4.57 -7.56 20.64
N ASP A 11 5.10 -8.44 19.78
CA ASP A 11 4.87 -8.41 18.34
C ASP A 11 3.42 -8.78 18.00
N LYS A 12 2.87 -9.78 18.70
CA LYS A 12 1.46 -10.16 18.53
C LYS A 12 0.51 -9.04 18.96
N GLN A 13 0.80 -8.34 20.06
CA GLN A 13 -0.01 -7.20 20.51
C GLN A 13 0.00 -6.07 19.49
N PHE A 14 1.17 -5.74 18.94
CA PHE A 14 1.29 -4.69 17.92
C PHE A 14 0.58 -5.09 16.61
N LEU A 15 0.66 -6.35 16.20
CA LEU A 15 -0.06 -6.86 15.04
C LEU A 15 -1.58 -6.76 15.22
N LEU A 16 -2.11 -7.18 16.36
CA LEU A 16 -3.55 -7.09 16.66
C LEU A 16 -4.02 -5.64 16.67
N PHE A 17 -3.23 -4.74 17.26
CA PHE A 17 -3.49 -3.30 17.24
C PHE A 17 -3.53 -2.76 15.80
N ALA A 18 -2.55 -3.13 14.96
CA ALA A 18 -2.49 -2.70 13.58
C ALA A 18 -3.69 -3.19 12.76
N ILE A 19 -4.10 -4.45 12.94
CA ILE A 19 -5.28 -5.01 12.27
C ILE A 19 -6.55 -4.29 12.72
N PHE A 20 -6.72 -4.03 14.01
CA PHE A 20 -7.88 -3.33 14.54
C PHE A 20 -8.05 -1.93 13.91
N PHE A 21 -6.99 -1.13 13.88
CA PHE A 21 -7.04 0.20 13.29
C PHE A 21 -7.12 0.20 11.76
N LEU A 22 -6.59 -0.83 11.10
CA LEU A 22 -6.82 -1.04 9.66
C LEU A 22 -8.30 -1.25 9.37
N ILE A 23 -8.99 -2.09 10.15
CA ILE A 23 -10.44 -2.32 9.97
C ILE A 23 -11.22 -1.01 10.13
N ILE A 24 -10.91 -0.22 11.16
CA ILE A 24 -11.52 1.11 11.35
C ILE A 24 -11.29 1.98 10.12
N LYS A 25 -10.05 2.04 9.62
CA LYS A 25 -9.72 2.83 8.44
C LYS A 25 -10.49 2.38 7.20
N LEU A 26 -10.60 1.08 6.96
CA LEU A 26 -11.37 0.54 5.83
C LEU A 26 -12.85 0.93 5.91
N ILE A 27 -13.44 0.89 7.11
CA ILE A 27 -14.83 1.33 7.33
C ILE A 27 -14.98 2.83 7.01
N LEU A 28 -14.04 3.66 7.47
CA LEU A 28 -14.06 5.11 7.22
C LEU A 28 -13.86 5.47 5.74
N MET A 29 -13.13 4.63 4.99
CA MET A 29 -12.82 4.85 3.58
C MET A 29 -13.81 4.20 2.61
N LYS A 30 -14.84 3.53 3.13
CA LYS A 30 -15.80 2.77 2.31
C LYS A 30 -16.55 3.62 1.29
N ASP A 31 -16.87 4.87 1.65
CA ASP A 31 -17.67 5.77 0.81
C ASP A 31 -16.81 6.70 -0.07
N VAL A 32 -15.50 6.49 -0.09
CA VAL A 32 -14.59 7.28 -0.93
C VAL A 32 -14.73 6.84 -2.39
N THR A 33 -15.12 7.77 -3.24
CA THR A 33 -15.32 7.52 -4.68
C THR A 33 -14.03 7.68 -5.47
N ILE A 34 -13.89 6.87 -6.53
CA ILE A 34 -12.78 6.97 -7.48
C ILE A 34 -13.20 7.92 -8.60
N TYR A 35 -12.34 8.88 -8.92
CA TYR A 35 -12.56 9.80 -10.04
C TYR A 35 -11.70 9.42 -11.24
N ALA A 36 -12.31 9.40 -12.43
CA ALA A 36 -11.57 9.30 -13.67
C ALA A 36 -11.23 10.71 -14.16
N ILE A 37 -9.93 10.99 -14.35
CA ILE A 37 -9.48 12.27 -14.90
C ILE A 37 -9.53 12.17 -16.43
N THR A 38 -10.37 12.96 -17.06
CA THR A 38 -10.58 12.94 -18.53
C THR A 38 -9.34 13.30 -19.33
N THR A 39 -8.46 14.14 -18.80
CA THR A 39 -7.23 14.61 -19.45
C THR A 39 -6.07 13.59 -19.42
N ALA A 40 -6.11 12.61 -18.53
CA ALA A 40 -5.08 11.58 -18.40
C ALA A 40 -5.62 10.15 -18.60
N PHE A 41 -6.71 10.04 -19.31
CA PHE A 41 -7.45 8.81 -19.56
C PHE A 41 -6.61 7.67 -20.15
N ALA A 42 -5.71 7.99 -21.09
CA ALA A 42 -4.90 6.98 -21.78
C ALA A 42 -3.94 6.23 -20.82
N ASP A 43 -3.40 6.92 -19.80
CA ASP A 43 -2.46 6.33 -18.85
C ASP A 43 -3.12 5.38 -17.87
N ASP A 44 -4.27 5.79 -17.33
CA ASP A 44 -5.03 5.01 -16.36
C ASP A 44 -5.62 3.76 -17.00
N GLN A 45 -6.17 3.91 -18.23
CA GLN A 45 -6.68 2.78 -19.00
C GLN A 45 -5.60 1.76 -19.37
N LEU A 46 -4.42 2.23 -19.76
CA LEU A 46 -3.32 1.32 -20.10
C LEU A 46 -2.96 0.41 -18.91
N MET A 47 -2.90 0.96 -17.69
CA MET A 47 -2.60 0.18 -16.49
C MET A 47 -3.66 -0.86 -16.19
N VAL A 48 -4.94 -0.48 -16.27
CA VAL A 48 -6.07 -1.41 -16.07
C VAL A 48 -6.07 -2.50 -17.14
N HIS A 49 -5.82 -2.14 -18.41
CA HIS A 49 -5.79 -3.11 -19.50
C HIS A 49 -4.63 -4.12 -19.37
N ILE A 50 -3.45 -3.67 -18.93
CA ILE A 50 -2.34 -4.58 -18.61
C ILE A 50 -2.71 -5.51 -17.44
N ALA A 51 -3.37 -4.99 -16.40
CA ALA A 51 -3.83 -5.81 -15.28
C ALA A 51 -4.85 -6.90 -15.73
N GLU A 52 -5.76 -6.56 -16.65
CA GLU A 52 -6.70 -7.54 -17.23
C GLU A 52 -6.00 -8.63 -18.05
N LYS A 53 -4.96 -8.26 -18.81
CA LYS A 53 -4.15 -9.24 -19.54
C LYS A 53 -3.41 -10.19 -18.61
N LEU A 54 -2.86 -9.67 -17.50
CA LEU A 54 -2.23 -10.50 -16.46
C LEU A 54 -3.21 -11.52 -15.87
N LEU A 55 -4.45 -11.10 -15.59
CA LEU A 55 -5.50 -12.01 -15.08
C LEU A 55 -5.89 -13.12 -16.08
N ARG A 56 -5.76 -12.84 -17.38
CA ARG A 56 -5.97 -13.83 -18.44
C ARG A 56 -4.74 -14.69 -18.75
N LEU A 57 -3.71 -14.63 -17.89
CA LEU A 57 -2.42 -15.30 -18.08
C LEU A 57 -1.66 -14.88 -19.37
N ASN A 58 -2.05 -13.78 -19.98
CA ASN A 58 -1.31 -13.14 -21.06
C ASN A 58 -0.32 -12.13 -20.46
N TRP A 59 0.91 -12.56 -20.26
CA TRP A 59 1.98 -11.77 -19.70
C TRP A 59 2.18 -10.47 -20.48
N LEU A 60 1.79 -9.33 -19.88
CA LEU A 60 1.92 -7.95 -20.38
C LEU A 60 1.34 -7.66 -21.77
N GLY A 61 0.82 -8.63 -22.50
CA GLY A 61 0.28 -8.48 -23.86
C GLY A 61 1.34 -8.13 -24.91
N GLY A 62 0.87 -7.64 -26.09
CA GLY A 62 1.79 -7.20 -27.14
C GLY A 62 2.70 -6.07 -26.67
N TYR A 63 3.99 -6.24 -26.87
CA TYR A 63 5.01 -5.24 -26.54
C TYR A 63 4.87 -4.04 -27.47
N ASN A 64 4.60 -2.86 -26.91
CA ASN A 64 4.68 -1.61 -27.63
C ASN A 64 5.50 -0.60 -26.80
N HIS A 65 5.86 0.54 -27.41
CA HIS A 65 6.67 1.56 -26.75
C HIS A 65 6.03 2.16 -25.48
N TYR A 66 4.72 2.03 -25.30
CA TYR A 66 4.03 2.48 -24.08
C TYR A 66 4.19 1.50 -22.92
N THR A 67 4.28 0.19 -23.18
CA THR A 67 4.48 -0.83 -22.15
C THR A 67 5.90 -0.84 -21.59
N LEU A 68 6.89 -0.47 -22.39
CA LEU A 68 8.30 -0.38 -21.98
C LEU A 68 8.57 0.78 -20.98
N ALA A 69 7.83 1.88 -21.11
CA ALA A 69 8.05 3.07 -20.29
C ALA A 69 7.44 2.97 -18.87
N LYS A 70 6.63 1.94 -18.60
CA LYS A 70 5.86 1.84 -17.34
C LYS A 70 6.14 0.51 -16.66
N GLY A 71 6.62 0.60 -15.40
CA GLY A 71 6.89 -0.59 -14.59
C GLY A 71 5.67 -1.49 -14.41
N CYS A 72 5.89 -2.80 -14.39
CA CYS A 72 4.84 -3.82 -14.28
C CYS A 72 4.23 -3.97 -12.88
N PHE A 73 4.82 -3.36 -11.86
CA PHE A 73 4.39 -3.56 -10.47
C PHE A 73 2.97 -3.06 -10.21
N PHE A 74 2.61 -1.88 -10.71
CA PHE A 74 1.28 -1.33 -10.49
C PHE A 74 0.16 -2.12 -11.19
N PRO A 75 0.28 -2.50 -12.47
CA PRO A 75 -0.67 -3.45 -13.09
C PRO A 75 -0.78 -4.77 -12.35
N PHE A 76 0.33 -5.32 -11.85
CA PHE A 76 0.30 -6.53 -11.03
C PHE A 76 -0.47 -6.32 -9.74
N PHE A 77 -0.25 -5.21 -9.04
CA PHE A 77 -1.01 -4.83 -7.85
C PHE A 77 -2.52 -4.75 -8.12
N LEU A 78 -2.91 -4.12 -9.23
CA LEU A 78 -4.32 -4.07 -9.67
C LEU A 78 -4.89 -5.46 -9.97
N ALA A 79 -4.12 -6.31 -10.65
CA ALA A 79 -4.52 -7.68 -10.96
C ALA A 79 -4.76 -8.50 -9.69
N VAL A 80 -3.88 -8.39 -8.69
CA VAL A 80 -4.04 -9.05 -7.39
C VAL A 80 -5.32 -8.57 -6.69
N GLY A 81 -5.57 -7.26 -6.63
CA GLY A 81 -6.80 -6.72 -6.04
C GLY A 81 -8.06 -7.27 -6.71
N LYS A 82 -8.08 -7.28 -8.05
CA LYS A 82 -9.21 -7.81 -8.83
C LYS A 82 -9.38 -9.31 -8.65
N PHE A 83 -8.29 -10.06 -8.53
CA PHE A 83 -8.33 -11.52 -8.28
C PHE A 83 -9.02 -11.84 -6.95
N PHE A 84 -8.73 -11.07 -5.89
CA PHE A 84 -9.36 -11.24 -4.58
C PHE A 84 -10.71 -10.51 -4.43
N HIS A 85 -11.23 -9.88 -5.49
CA HIS A 85 -12.47 -9.09 -5.48
C HIS A 85 -12.44 -7.94 -4.44
N ILE A 86 -11.27 -7.38 -4.19
CA ILE A 86 -11.08 -6.24 -3.27
C ILE A 86 -11.07 -4.97 -4.12
N ASP A 87 -11.85 -3.96 -3.71
CA ASP A 87 -11.85 -2.66 -4.36
C ASP A 87 -10.49 -1.97 -4.30
N PHE A 88 -10.20 -1.11 -5.25
CA PHE A 88 -8.89 -0.47 -5.41
C PHE A 88 -8.47 0.32 -4.17
N ILE A 89 -9.39 1.11 -3.59
CA ILE A 89 -9.09 1.93 -2.41
C ILE A 89 -8.72 1.04 -1.23
N SER A 90 -9.48 -0.02 -0.97
CA SER A 90 -9.18 -0.98 0.09
C SER A 90 -7.83 -1.67 -0.13
N CYS A 91 -7.50 -2.07 -1.37
CA CYS A 91 -6.17 -2.61 -1.69
C CYS A 91 -5.05 -1.63 -1.36
N VAL A 92 -5.18 -0.36 -1.74
CA VAL A 92 -4.19 0.68 -1.45
C VAL A 92 -4.04 0.87 0.07
N GLN A 93 -5.16 0.93 0.81
CA GLN A 93 -5.13 1.12 2.27
C GLN A 93 -4.51 -0.08 3.00
N ILE A 94 -4.83 -1.30 2.59
CA ILE A 94 -4.23 -2.53 3.14
C ILE A 94 -2.72 -2.53 2.89
N PHE A 95 -2.30 -2.24 1.65
CA PHE A 95 -0.89 -2.21 1.29
C PHE A 95 -0.12 -1.13 2.05
N TYR A 96 -0.72 0.06 2.20
CA TYR A 96 -0.13 1.14 2.98
C TYR A 96 -0.04 0.81 4.48
N ALA A 97 -1.09 0.26 5.08
CA ALA A 97 -1.10 -0.14 6.49
C ALA A 97 -0.05 -1.24 6.78
N LEU A 98 0.08 -2.21 5.87
CA LEU A 98 1.12 -3.24 5.95
C LEU A 98 2.52 -2.62 5.89
N SER A 99 2.72 -1.66 4.99
CA SER A 99 4.00 -0.95 4.84
C SER A 99 4.35 -0.15 6.09
N CYS A 100 3.40 0.56 6.69
CA CYS A 100 3.57 1.24 7.97
C CYS A 100 3.94 0.26 9.09
N TYR A 101 3.26 -0.88 9.16
CA TYR A 101 3.53 -1.92 10.17
C TYR A 101 4.96 -2.47 10.02
N LEU A 102 5.35 -2.86 8.81
CA LEU A 102 6.68 -3.41 8.54
C LEU A 102 7.79 -2.38 8.79
N PHE A 103 7.59 -1.14 8.37
CA PHE A 103 8.52 -0.05 8.63
C PHE A 103 8.72 0.17 10.13
N LEU A 104 7.65 0.31 10.90
CA LEU A 104 7.76 0.51 12.35
C LEU A 104 8.34 -0.71 13.07
N ARG A 105 8.08 -1.91 12.58
CA ARG A 105 8.72 -3.12 13.09
C ARG A 105 10.22 -3.09 12.85
N ALA A 106 10.69 -2.63 11.69
CA ALA A 106 12.09 -2.52 11.33
C ALA A 106 12.82 -1.48 12.18
N ILE A 107 12.22 -0.32 12.44
CA ILE A 107 12.85 0.75 13.25
C ILE A 107 12.72 0.52 14.77
N ARG A 108 11.90 -0.43 15.20
CA ARG A 108 11.65 -0.73 16.61
C ARG A 108 12.92 -0.90 17.46
N PRO A 109 14.00 -1.55 16.99
CA PRO A 109 15.23 -1.67 17.78
C PRO A 109 15.91 -0.33 18.08
N VAL A 110 15.65 0.70 17.27
CA VAL A 110 16.24 2.04 17.38
C VAL A 110 15.42 2.93 18.33
N ILE A 111 14.15 2.60 18.57
CA ILE A 111 13.24 3.40 19.39
C ILE A 111 13.43 3.04 20.86
N CYS A 112 13.85 4.01 21.67
CA CYS A 112 14.09 3.81 23.12
C CYS A 112 12.81 3.44 23.89
N PHE A 113 11.68 4.07 23.56
CA PHE A 113 10.39 3.84 24.23
C PHE A 113 9.45 3.03 23.34
N GLN A 114 9.31 1.74 23.63
CA GLN A 114 8.47 0.84 22.80
C GLN A 114 7.00 1.25 22.69
N TRP A 115 6.47 2.00 23.64
CA TRP A 115 5.10 2.48 23.63
C TRP A 115 4.84 3.56 22.56
N THR A 116 5.86 4.27 22.12
CA THR A 116 5.73 5.31 21.09
C THR A 116 5.41 4.75 19.71
N ILE A 117 5.62 3.46 19.48
CA ILE A 117 5.30 2.81 18.21
C ILE A 117 3.80 2.88 17.90
N TYR A 118 2.94 2.76 18.91
CA TYR A 118 1.49 2.79 18.73
C TYR A 118 0.97 4.13 18.22
N PRO A 119 1.26 5.27 18.85
CA PRO A 119 0.87 6.58 18.32
C PRO A 119 1.54 6.89 16.98
N PHE A 120 2.79 6.50 16.76
CA PHE A 120 3.43 6.65 15.45
C PHE A 120 2.70 5.87 14.35
N TYR A 121 2.28 4.64 14.63
CA TYR A 121 1.49 3.86 13.67
C TYR A 121 0.19 4.58 13.33
N LEU A 122 -0.53 5.12 14.32
CA LEU A 122 -1.77 5.86 14.09
C LEU A 122 -1.55 7.13 13.27
N LEU A 123 -0.52 7.91 13.59
CA LEU A 123 -0.17 9.11 12.83
C LEU A 123 0.16 8.81 11.36
N MET A 124 0.90 7.73 11.12
CA MET A 124 1.19 7.29 9.76
C MET A 124 -0.06 6.75 9.07
N LEU A 125 -0.82 5.87 9.72
CA LEU A 125 -1.99 5.23 9.14
C LEU A 125 -3.07 6.26 8.76
N PHE A 126 -3.35 7.22 9.63
CA PHE A 126 -4.37 8.26 9.44
C PHE A 126 -3.80 9.55 8.86
N ASN A 127 -2.67 9.48 8.16
CA ASN A 127 -2.13 10.63 7.44
C ASN A 127 -3.17 11.19 6.46
N PRO A 128 -3.46 12.52 6.47
CA PRO A 128 -4.44 13.15 5.59
C PRO A 128 -4.20 12.90 4.09
N ILE A 129 -2.94 12.82 3.68
CA ILE A 129 -2.57 12.55 2.27
C ILE A 129 -3.11 11.18 1.83
N MET A 130 -3.11 10.18 2.73
CA MET A 130 -3.61 8.83 2.45
C MET A 130 -5.08 8.65 2.84
N ALA A 131 -5.80 9.70 3.23
CA ALA A 131 -7.20 9.65 3.61
C ALA A 131 -8.13 10.42 2.65
N SER A 132 -7.69 11.55 2.11
CA SER A 132 -8.57 12.47 1.36
C SER A 132 -7.94 13.08 0.12
N SER A 133 -6.73 12.68 -0.26
CA SER A 133 -6.07 13.33 -1.39
C SER A 133 -6.55 12.79 -2.73
N GLU A 134 -6.60 13.65 -3.75
CA GLU A 134 -6.86 13.28 -5.15
C GLU A 134 -5.96 12.14 -5.67
N VAL A 135 -4.80 11.95 -5.03
CA VAL A 135 -3.84 10.89 -5.33
C VAL A 135 -4.43 9.50 -5.09
N ILE A 136 -5.28 9.32 -4.05
CA ILE A 136 -5.86 8.02 -3.70
C ILE A 136 -7.12 7.76 -4.53
N GLN A 137 -7.84 8.81 -4.85
CA GLN A 137 -9.08 8.73 -5.60
C GLN A 137 -8.87 8.42 -7.08
N ARG A 138 -7.62 8.43 -7.55
CA ARG A 138 -7.25 8.09 -8.92
C ARG A 138 -6.56 6.73 -9.00
N VAL A 139 -6.93 5.91 -9.99
CA VAL A 139 -6.26 4.63 -10.29
C VAL A 139 -4.92 4.89 -10.97
N TYR A 140 -3.94 5.31 -10.19
CA TYR A 140 -2.61 5.65 -10.68
C TYR A 140 -1.51 5.21 -9.71
N ARG A 141 -0.30 4.95 -10.25
CA ARG A 141 0.86 4.44 -9.48
C ARG A 141 1.23 5.27 -8.26
N ASN A 142 0.95 6.58 -8.26
CA ASN A 142 1.27 7.45 -7.14
C ASN A 142 0.51 7.07 -5.85
N SER A 143 -0.63 6.40 -5.96
CA SER A 143 -1.41 5.94 -4.80
C SER A 143 -0.66 4.91 -3.95
N ILE A 144 0.24 4.12 -4.55
CA ILE A 144 1.04 3.10 -3.84
C ILE A 144 2.46 3.56 -3.53
N THR A 145 2.91 4.69 -4.09
CA THR A 145 4.28 5.20 -3.89
C THR A 145 4.65 5.40 -2.41
N PRO A 146 3.79 6.00 -1.55
CA PRO A 146 4.12 6.15 -0.13
C PRO A 146 4.38 4.81 0.56
N ALA A 147 3.59 3.77 0.22
CA ALA A 147 3.79 2.42 0.74
C ALA A 147 5.13 1.82 0.29
N GLN A 148 5.48 1.98 -0.98
CA GLN A 148 6.74 1.50 -1.54
C GLN A 148 7.96 2.18 -0.88
N VAL A 149 7.89 3.50 -0.67
CA VAL A 149 8.95 4.25 0.03
C VAL A 149 9.17 3.71 1.44
N LEU A 150 8.09 3.48 2.21
CA LEU A 150 8.19 2.91 3.54
C LEU A 150 8.80 1.51 3.54
N LEU A 151 8.46 0.67 2.57
CA LEU A 151 9.02 -0.68 2.44
C LEU A 151 10.51 -0.65 2.13
N VAL A 152 10.95 0.25 1.24
CA VAL A 152 12.38 0.40 0.90
C VAL A 152 13.18 0.82 2.14
N PHE A 153 12.73 1.86 2.85
CA PHE A 153 13.41 2.31 4.08
C PHE A 153 13.36 1.23 5.18
N GLY A 154 12.23 0.57 5.37
CA GLY A 154 12.11 -0.53 6.34
C GLY A 154 13.03 -1.70 6.01
N GLY A 155 13.17 -2.06 4.74
CA GLY A 155 14.04 -3.15 4.30
C GLY A 155 15.53 -2.87 4.46
N GLN A 156 15.95 -1.59 4.49
CA GLN A 156 17.35 -1.21 4.73
C GLN A 156 17.72 -1.20 6.22
N LEU A 157 16.75 -1.09 7.11
CA LEU A 157 16.97 -0.97 8.56
C LEU A 157 16.82 -2.31 9.30
N GLY A 158 16.22 -3.32 8.69
CA GLY A 158 16.00 -4.66 9.25
C GLY A 158 17.01 -5.67 8.77
#